data_e1d8b0a78f82fa3e2c2f8eef25cc2d8a
#
_entry.id   e1d8b0a78f82fa3e2c2f8eef25cc2d8a
#
_cell.length_a   1.000
_cell.length_b   1.000
_cell.length_c   1.000
_cell.angle_alpha   90.00
_cell.angle_beta   90.00
_cell.angle_gamma   90.00
#
_symmetry.space_group_name_H-M   'P 1'
#
loop_
_entity.id
_entity.type
_entity.pdbx_description
1 polymer ?
#
loop_
_entity_poly.entity_id
_entity_poly.type
_entity_poly.pdbx_seq_one_letter_code
_entity_poly.pdbx_strand_id
1 'polypeptide(L)'
;MINSVGALLSGSAAIIGILVAFRIHENQKLLSQRQLLLPLWEYMSTLHKINHESPITTDIVKVVNTLELVALCCEGGMIDEQVIRRTFKEQFMEHFESIEKCSNVPGLNIDGKALLRQNRAASQFYRSLDNERLSSDKIIKN
;
A
#
# COMPACT_ATOMS: atom_id res chain seq x y z
N MET A 1 -3.58 42.14 39.46
CA MET A 1 -2.87 40.85 39.62
C MET A 1 -3.74 39.60 39.34
N ILE A 2 -5.02 39.59 39.69
CA ILE A 2 -5.91 38.42 39.53
C ILE A 2 -6.15 38.04 38.04
N ASN A 3 -6.21 39.00 37.12
CA ASN A 3 -6.47 38.77 35.70
C ASN A 3 -5.30 38.07 34.97
N SER A 4 -4.06 38.25 35.43
CA SER A 4 -2.88 37.65 34.78
C SER A 4 -2.74 36.15 35.08
N VAL A 5 -3.16 35.70 36.26
CA VAL A 5 -3.13 34.29 36.66
C VAL A 5 -4.20 33.51 35.94
N GLY A 6 -5.38 34.08 35.74
CA GLY A 6 -6.46 33.46 34.96
C GLY A 6 -6.10 33.25 33.51
N ALA A 7 -5.41 34.21 32.88
CA ALA A 7 -4.94 34.07 31.46
C ALA A 7 -3.86 33.02 31.29
N LEU A 8 -2.93 32.86 32.23
CA LEU A 8 -1.91 31.83 32.21
C LEU A 8 -2.48 30.41 32.39
N LEU A 9 -3.45 30.26 33.29
CA LEU A 9 -4.13 28.97 33.52
C LEU A 9 -4.96 28.53 32.29
N SER A 10 -5.64 29.48 31.65
CA SER A 10 -6.45 29.24 30.47
C SER A 10 -5.57 28.86 29.26
N GLY A 11 -4.41 29.51 29.09
CA GLY A 11 -3.44 29.19 28.06
C GLY A 11 -2.82 27.76 28.19
N SER A 12 -2.48 27.40 29.41
CA SER A 12 -1.92 26.05 29.68
C SER A 12 -2.94 24.94 29.45
N ALA A 13 -4.19 25.12 29.81
CA ALA A 13 -5.27 24.17 29.56
C ALA A 13 -5.52 23.97 28.05
N ALA A 14 -5.45 25.03 27.25
CA ALA A 14 -5.60 24.97 25.80
C ALA A 14 -4.46 24.17 25.15
N ILE A 15 -3.21 24.36 25.55
CA ILE A 15 -2.05 23.63 25.05
C ILE A 15 -2.15 22.15 25.39
N ILE A 16 -2.51 21.81 26.62
CA ILE A 16 -2.72 20.42 27.05
C ILE A 16 -3.84 19.78 26.23
N GLY A 17 -4.95 20.48 26.00
CA GLY A 17 -6.06 20.01 25.18
C GLY A 17 -5.63 19.69 23.74
N ILE A 18 -4.82 20.55 23.13
CA ILE A 18 -4.27 20.34 21.77
C ILE A 18 -3.33 19.12 21.74
N LEU A 19 -2.45 18.97 22.72
CA LEU A 19 -1.54 17.81 22.79
C LEU A 19 -2.29 16.49 22.98
N VAL A 20 -3.32 16.48 23.82
CA VAL A 20 -4.18 15.30 24.04
C VAL A 20 -4.95 14.97 22.76
N ALA A 21 -5.54 15.95 22.09
CA ALA A 21 -6.24 15.75 20.82
C ALA A 21 -5.32 15.19 19.74
N PHE A 22 -4.09 15.70 19.65
CA PHE A 22 -3.09 15.19 18.72
C PHE A 22 -2.71 13.74 19.00
N ARG A 23 -2.48 13.37 20.26
CA ARG A 23 -2.21 11.98 20.68
C ARG A 23 -3.36 11.04 20.39
N ILE A 24 -4.59 11.46 20.60
CA ILE A 24 -5.79 10.69 20.28
C ILE A 24 -5.85 10.45 18.76
N HIS A 25 -5.61 11.48 17.97
CA HIS A 25 -5.63 11.38 16.51
C HIS A 25 -4.57 10.40 15.97
N GLU A 26 -3.33 10.47 16.48
CA GLU A 26 -2.27 9.53 16.11
C GLU A 26 -2.62 8.08 16.49
N ASN A 27 -3.17 7.87 17.68
CA ASN A 27 -3.58 6.55 18.13
C ASN A 27 -4.73 5.98 17.29
N GLN A 28 -5.69 6.81 16.90
CA GLN A 28 -6.78 6.42 16.01
C GLN A 28 -6.26 6.04 14.62
N LYS A 29 -5.30 6.79 14.07
CA LYS A 29 -4.65 6.47 12.81
C LYS A 29 -3.94 5.13 12.86
N LEU A 30 -3.16 4.86 13.91
CA LEU A 30 -2.48 3.58 14.13
C LEU A 30 -3.45 2.40 14.23
N LEU A 31 -4.57 2.58 14.93
CA LEU A 31 -5.60 1.55 15.07
C LEU A 31 -6.26 1.24 13.73
N SER A 32 -6.62 2.27 12.97
CA SER A 32 -7.20 2.13 11.63
C SER A 32 -6.25 1.42 10.68
N GLN A 33 -4.96 1.75 10.71
CA GLN A 33 -3.95 1.07 9.89
C GLN A 33 -3.86 -0.43 10.21
N ARG A 34 -3.87 -0.80 11.49
CA ARG A 34 -3.85 -2.21 11.91
C ARG A 34 -5.10 -2.97 11.47
N GLN A 35 -6.27 -2.33 11.55
CA GLN A 35 -7.53 -2.91 11.13
C GLN A 35 -7.60 -3.15 9.62
N LEU A 36 -6.92 -2.32 8.81
CA LEU A 36 -6.85 -2.49 7.36
C LEU A 36 -5.74 -3.47 6.94
N LEU A 37 -4.64 -3.52 7.67
CA LEU A 37 -3.49 -4.35 7.33
C LEU A 37 -3.81 -5.85 7.40
N LEU A 38 -4.58 -6.29 8.39
CA LEU A 38 -4.96 -7.69 8.54
C LEU A 38 -5.77 -8.24 7.35
N PRO A 39 -6.86 -7.59 6.91
CA PRO A 39 -7.59 -8.02 5.71
C PRO A 39 -6.72 -8.00 4.45
N LEU A 40 -5.85 -7.01 4.27
CA LEU A 40 -4.92 -6.97 3.13
C LEU A 40 -3.93 -8.14 3.17
N TRP A 41 -3.40 -8.46 4.35
CA TRP A 41 -2.56 -9.64 4.54
C TRP A 41 -3.30 -10.93 4.15
N GLU A 42 -4.53 -11.06 4.59
CA GLU A 42 -5.38 -12.20 4.30
C GLU A 42 -5.64 -12.33 2.79
N TYR A 43 -6.00 -11.23 2.12
CA TYR A 43 -6.16 -11.20 0.66
C TYR A 43 -4.87 -11.56 -0.07
N MET A 44 -3.74 -10.95 0.29
CA MET A 44 -2.47 -11.24 -0.34
C MET A 44 -2.02 -12.68 -0.13
N SER A 45 -2.21 -13.24 1.07
CA SER A 45 -1.83 -14.62 1.41
C SER A 45 -2.65 -15.69 0.68
N THR A 46 -3.86 -15.34 0.23
CA THR A 46 -4.73 -16.25 -0.55
C THR A 46 -4.48 -16.20 -2.06
N LEU A 47 -3.60 -15.33 -2.52
CA LEU A 47 -3.28 -15.25 -3.94
C LEU A 47 -2.43 -16.45 -4.38
N HIS A 48 -2.83 -17.05 -5.48
CA HIS A 48 -2.07 -18.13 -6.11
C HIS A 48 -1.09 -17.53 -7.13
N LYS A 49 0.03 -18.21 -7.29
CA LYS A 49 0.99 -17.85 -8.34
C LYS A 49 0.35 -18.04 -9.71
N ILE A 50 0.43 -17.02 -10.54
CA ILE A 50 -0.12 -17.06 -11.89
C ILE A 50 0.80 -17.90 -12.78
N ASN A 51 0.24 -18.92 -13.42
CA ASN A 51 0.91 -19.63 -14.48
C ASN A 51 0.70 -18.90 -15.81
N HIS A 52 1.73 -18.22 -16.30
CA HIS A 52 1.66 -17.40 -17.51
C HIS A 52 1.54 -18.24 -18.80
N GLU A 53 1.87 -19.54 -18.77
CA GLU A 53 1.70 -20.46 -19.90
C GLU A 53 0.26 -20.98 -20.02
N SER A 54 -0.45 -21.05 -18.88
CA SER A 54 -1.85 -21.47 -18.83
C SER A 54 -2.63 -20.56 -17.87
N PRO A 55 -2.84 -19.29 -18.26
CA PRO A 55 -3.43 -18.31 -17.38
C PRO A 55 -4.92 -18.56 -17.15
N ILE A 56 -5.35 -18.44 -15.89
CA ILE A 56 -6.75 -18.53 -15.48
C ILE A 56 -7.23 -17.09 -15.19
N THR A 57 -8.21 -16.63 -15.96
CA THR A 57 -8.67 -15.23 -15.90
C THR A 57 -9.18 -14.80 -14.55
N THR A 58 -9.94 -15.66 -13.86
CA THR A 58 -10.44 -15.36 -12.51
C THR A 58 -9.31 -15.13 -11.51
N ASP A 59 -8.22 -15.91 -11.60
CA ASP A 59 -7.07 -15.76 -10.72
C ASP A 59 -6.31 -14.46 -11.04
N ILE A 60 -6.11 -14.17 -12.33
CA ILE A 60 -5.48 -12.93 -12.78
C ILE A 60 -6.26 -11.71 -12.30
N VAL A 61 -7.58 -11.68 -12.50
CA VAL A 61 -8.43 -10.57 -12.07
C VAL A 61 -8.38 -10.41 -10.54
N LYS A 62 -8.42 -11.50 -9.79
CA LYS A 62 -8.28 -11.47 -8.33
C LYS A 62 -6.94 -10.86 -7.92
N VAL A 63 -5.84 -11.28 -8.53
CA VAL A 63 -4.50 -10.76 -8.25
C VAL A 63 -4.43 -9.27 -8.57
N VAL A 64 -4.83 -8.87 -9.78
CA VAL A 64 -4.78 -7.47 -10.22
C VAL A 64 -5.58 -6.56 -9.30
N ASN A 65 -6.80 -6.95 -8.95
CA ASN A 65 -7.65 -6.17 -8.04
C ASN A 65 -7.03 -6.06 -6.63
N THR A 66 -6.38 -7.12 -6.15
CA THR A 66 -5.71 -7.08 -4.84
C THR A 66 -4.48 -6.16 -4.88
N LEU A 67 -3.67 -6.23 -5.95
CA LEU A 67 -2.53 -5.33 -6.13
C LEU A 67 -2.98 -3.85 -6.21
N GLU A 68 -4.05 -3.58 -6.95
CA GLU A 68 -4.61 -2.23 -7.05
C GLU A 68 -5.10 -1.74 -5.68
N LEU A 69 -5.81 -2.59 -4.91
CA LEU A 69 -6.27 -2.26 -3.57
C LEU A 69 -5.11 -1.93 -2.62
N VAL A 70 -4.05 -2.74 -2.61
CA VAL A 70 -2.85 -2.50 -1.80
C VAL A 70 -2.22 -1.14 -2.16
N ALA A 71 -2.08 -0.86 -3.44
CA ALA A 71 -1.51 0.39 -3.93
C ALA A 71 -2.38 1.61 -3.58
N LEU A 72 -3.70 1.49 -3.72
CA LEU A 72 -4.67 2.54 -3.33
C LEU A 72 -4.64 2.82 -1.82
N CYS A 73 -4.44 1.81 -0.97
CA CYS A 73 -4.28 2.02 0.47
C CYS A 73 -3.03 2.85 0.80
N CYS A 74 -1.95 2.71 0.02
CA CYS A 74 -0.77 3.56 0.12
C CYS A 74 -1.04 4.97 -0.39
N GLU A 75 -1.58 5.11 -1.60
CA GLU A 75 -1.84 6.39 -2.26
C GLU A 75 -2.82 7.25 -1.43
N GLY A 76 -3.85 6.65 -0.87
CA GLY A 76 -4.83 7.29 0.00
C GLY A 76 -4.33 7.58 1.43
N GLY A 77 -3.11 7.16 1.79
CA GLY A 77 -2.58 7.33 3.14
C GLY A 77 -3.33 6.54 4.22
N MET A 78 -4.11 5.53 3.82
CA MET A 78 -4.85 4.67 4.74
C MET A 78 -3.91 3.79 5.55
N ILE A 79 -2.84 3.33 4.93
CA ILE A 79 -1.76 2.58 5.56
C ILE A 79 -0.45 3.27 5.20
N ASP A 80 0.47 3.33 6.16
CA ASP A 80 1.80 3.85 5.93
C ASP A 80 2.52 3.05 4.83
N GLU A 81 3.04 3.76 3.84
CA GLU A 81 3.70 3.15 2.68
C GLU A 81 4.90 2.27 3.08
N GLN A 82 5.64 2.66 4.13
CA GLN A 82 6.76 1.85 4.61
C GLN A 82 6.30 0.53 5.21
N VAL A 83 5.14 0.50 5.87
CA VAL A 83 4.55 -0.72 6.39
C VAL A 83 4.18 -1.66 5.25
N ILE A 84 3.52 -1.15 4.21
CA ILE A 84 3.18 -1.94 3.01
C ILE A 84 4.44 -2.45 2.31
N ARG A 85 5.46 -1.61 2.13
CA ARG A 85 6.74 -2.01 1.50
C ARG A 85 7.41 -3.15 2.28
N ARG A 86 7.51 -3.05 3.60
CA ARG A 86 8.11 -4.10 4.44
C ARG A 86 7.33 -5.40 4.43
N THR A 87 6.01 -5.31 4.32
CA THR A 87 5.11 -6.46 4.45
C THR A 87 4.89 -7.18 3.13
N PHE A 88 4.73 -6.44 2.03
CA PHE A 88 4.20 -6.99 0.78
C PHE A 88 5.13 -6.81 -0.43
N LYS A 89 6.26 -6.10 -0.33
CA LYS A 89 7.11 -5.75 -1.48
C LYS A 89 7.39 -6.96 -2.39
N GLU A 90 7.98 -8.01 -1.84
CA GLU A 90 8.40 -9.18 -2.62
C GLU A 90 7.20 -9.86 -3.29
N GLN A 91 6.14 -10.09 -2.52
CA GLN A 91 4.94 -10.75 -3.02
C GLN A 91 4.22 -9.88 -4.06
N PHE A 92 4.15 -8.57 -3.85
CA PHE A 92 3.58 -7.63 -4.80
C PHE A 92 4.33 -7.65 -6.14
N MET A 93 5.65 -7.58 -6.11
CA MET A 93 6.49 -7.61 -7.31
C MET A 93 6.38 -8.94 -8.04
N GLU A 94 6.43 -10.07 -7.32
CA GLU A 94 6.31 -11.39 -7.92
C GLU A 94 4.97 -11.56 -8.67
N HIS A 95 3.87 -11.16 -8.03
CA HIS A 95 2.56 -11.24 -8.66
C HIS A 95 2.42 -10.29 -9.87
N PHE A 96 2.90 -9.06 -9.75
CA PHE A 96 2.88 -8.10 -10.84
C PHE A 96 3.66 -8.61 -12.05
N GLU A 97 4.90 -9.08 -11.86
CA GLU A 97 5.76 -9.63 -12.90
C GLU A 97 5.18 -10.91 -13.52
N SER A 98 4.48 -11.74 -12.75
CA SER A 98 3.84 -12.96 -13.28
C SER A 98 2.70 -12.62 -14.22
N ILE A 99 1.90 -11.59 -13.93
CA ILE A 99 0.84 -11.10 -14.83
C ILE A 99 1.44 -10.45 -16.08
N GLU A 100 2.50 -9.66 -15.91
CA GLU A 100 3.17 -8.98 -17.04
C GLU A 100 3.65 -9.97 -18.12
N LYS A 101 4.01 -11.19 -17.73
CA LYS A 101 4.44 -12.26 -18.63
C LYS A 101 3.30 -12.94 -19.38
N CYS A 102 2.04 -12.73 -19.00
CA CYS A 102 0.91 -13.31 -19.70
C CYS A 102 0.73 -12.65 -21.07
N SER A 103 0.94 -13.39 -22.13
CA SER A 103 0.79 -12.90 -23.51
C SER A 103 -0.68 -12.69 -23.90
N ASN A 104 -1.60 -13.38 -23.25
CA ASN A 104 -3.03 -13.25 -23.44
C ASN A 104 -3.77 -13.59 -22.15
N VAL A 105 -4.81 -12.80 -21.81
CA VAL A 105 -5.73 -13.10 -20.72
C VAL A 105 -7.01 -13.66 -21.33
N PRO A 106 -7.33 -14.96 -21.13
CA PRO A 106 -8.47 -15.59 -21.78
C PRO A 106 -9.77 -14.84 -21.51
N GLY A 107 -10.56 -14.61 -22.58
CA GLY A 107 -11.86 -13.92 -22.48
C GLY A 107 -11.81 -12.38 -22.39
N LEU A 108 -10.63 -11.76 -22.17
CA LEU A 108 -10.48 -10.30 -22.16
C LEU A 108 -9.84 -9.75 -23.44
N ASN A 109 -9.26 -10.61 -24.28
CA ASN A 109 -8.56 -10.25 -25.53
C ASN A 109 -7.48 -9.18 -25.37
N ILE A 110 -6.82 -9.13 -24.21
CA ILE A 110 -5.69 -8.26 -23.89
C ILE A 110 -4.57 -9.06 -23.27
N ASP A 111 -3.35 -8.56 -23.34
CA ASP A 111 -2.21 -9.11 -22.62
C ASP A 111 -2.16 -8.64 -21.15
N GLY A 112 -1.33 -9.28 -20.34
CA GLY A 112 -1.17 -8.93 -18.94
C GLY A 112 -0.64 -7.51 -18.75
N LYS A 113 0.21 -7.02 -19.66
CA LYS A 113 0.72 -5.62 -19.60
C LYS A 113 -0.39 -4.61 -19.82
N ALA A 114 -1.28 -4.85 -20.78
CA ALA A 114 -2.41 -3.98 -21.05
C ALA A 114 -3.38 -3.95 -19.85
N LEU A 115 -3.63 -5.12 -19.24
CA LEU A 115 -4.45 -5.22 -18.05
C LEU A 115 -3.83 -4.44 -16.86
N LEU A 116 -2.54 -4.59 -16.61
CA LEU A 116 -1.83 -3.87 -15.55
C LEU A 116 -1.83 -2.35 -15.77
N ARG A 117 -1.73 -1.87 -17.02
CA ARG A 117 -1.81 -0.43 -17.33
C ARG A 117 -3.16 0.19 -16.97
N GLN A 118 -4.24 -0.58 -17.02
CA GLN A 118 -5.57 -0.13 -16.60
C GLN A 118 -5.64 0.08 -15.07
N ASN A 119 -4.78 -0.62 -14.31
CA ASN A 119 -4.67 -0.55 -12.86
C ASN A 119 -3.54 0.41 -12.48
N ARG A 120 -3.88 1.69 -12.46
CA ARG A 120 -2.91 2.78 -12.40
C ARG A 120 -2.12 2.82 -11.08
N ALA A 121 -2.79 2.64 -9.95
CA ALA A 121 -2.15 2.69 -8.65
C ALA A 121 -1.14 1.54 -8.49
N ALA A 122 -1.52 0.30 -8.85
CA ALA A 122 -0.64 -0.85 -8.86
C ALA A 122 0.59 -0.64 -9.74
N SER A 123 0.40 -0.09 -10.96
CA SER A 123 1.49 0.18 -11.89
C SER A 123 2.46 1.25 -11.39
N GLN A 124 1.96 2.30 -10.75
CA GLN A 124 2.80 3.35 -10.15
C GLN A 124 3.57 2.83 -8.94
N PHE A 125 2.91 2.07 -8.09
CA PHE A 125 3.54 1.48 -6.91
C PHE A 125 4.63 0.47 -7.30
N TYR A 126 4.38 -0.40 -8.29
CA TYR A 126 5.39 -1.31 -8.82
C TYR A 126 6.63 -0.56 -9.32
N ARG A 127 6.47 0.49 -10.12
CA ARG A 127 7.60 1.29 -10.62
C ARG A 127 8.42 1.88 -9.48
N SER A 128 7.79 2.32 -8.40
CA SER A 128 8.50 2.85 -7.23
C SER A 128 9.32 1.79 -6.52
N LEU A 129 8.81 0.55 -6.42
CA LEU A 129 9.51 -0.59 -5.84
C LEU A 129 10.68 -1.05 -6.73
N ASP A 130 10.47 -1.08 -8.03
CA ASP A 130 11.49 -1.50 -9.00
C ASP A 130 12.67 -0.50 -9.06
N ASN A 131 12.40 0.79 -9.02
CA ASN A 131 13.43 1.83 -8.92
C ASN A 131 14.27 1.69 -7.65
N GLU A 132 13.67 1.35 -6.52
CA GLU A 132 14.37 1.07 -5.27
C GLU A 132 15.27 -0.16 -5.40
N ARG A 133 14.78 -1.25 -6.01
CA ARG A 133 15.55 -2.46 -6.28
C ARG A 133 16.80 -2.15 -7.12
N LEU A 134 16.62 -1.44 -8.23
CA LEU A 134 17.72 -1.06 -9.12
C LEU A 134 18.76 -0.14 -8.47
N SER A 135 18.32 0.71 -7.54
CA SER A 135 19.22 1.60 -6.79
C SER A 135 20.05 0.82 -5.77
N SER A 136 19.45 -0.16 -5.11
CA SER A 136 20.14 -1.03 -4.14
C SER A 136 21.18 -1.91 -4.81
N ASP A 137 20.88 -2.48 -5.99
CA ASP A 137 21.81 -3.32 -6.75
C ASP A 137 23.05 -2.55 -7.26
N LYS A 138 22.92 -1.26 -7.52
CA LYS A 138 24.06 -0.41 -7.90
C LYS A 138 25.02 -0.14 -6.75
N ILE A 139 24.50 -0.04 -5.52
CA ILE A 139 25.33 0.21 -4.32
C ILE A 139 26.14 -1.03 -3.95
N ILE A 140 25.62 -2.22 -4.18
CA ILE A 140 26.30 -3.51 -3.83
C ILE A 140 27.43 -3.82 -4.83
N LYS A 141 27.39 -3.29 -6.05
CA LYS A 141 28.38 -3.56 -7.11
C LYS A 141 29.56 -2.58 -7.16
N ASN A 142 29.56 -1.54 -6.31
CA ASN A 142 30.66 -0.60 -6.13
C ASN A 142 31.39 -0.85 -4.80
#